data_29de463e45906d49a8e62bc70f550ba4
#
_entry.id   29de463e45906d49a8e62bc70f550ba4
#
_cell.length_a   1.000
_cell.length_b   1.000
_cell.length_c   1.000
_cell.angle_alpha   90.00
_cell.angle_beta   90.00
_cell.angle_gamma   90.00
#
_symmetry.space_group_name_H-M   'P 1'
#
loop_
_entity.id
_entity.type
_entity.pdbx_description
1 polymer ?
#
loop_
_entity_poly.entity_id
_entity_poly.type
_entity_poly.pdbx_seq_one_letter_code
_entity_poly.pdbx_strand_id
1 'polypeptide(L)'
;MKQVFAASRWLAVAAVASWLNPVQAAETKWTDAAGAHAVTFATTEQGDDVHLRVVGTLNGQPDWSVRDDVTECGEDKVLDVVPASVEMPDLLGNGRRQFLFAYKIGCRGDVSPDAVKYFLIDQGKKYVLRGEEVLTHRGKRFDGGAAPVPNADLKAQPAFLRYMTKHWHGISVRDYQ
;
A
#
# COMPACT_ATOMS: atom_id res chain seq x y z
N MET A 1 2.51 46.33 63.64
CA MET A 1 3.17 45.60 62.54
C MET A 1 2.23 44.45 62.14
N LYS A 2 1.57 44.56 60.95
CA LYS A 2 0.71 43.47 60.40
C LYS A 2 1.42 42.97 59.17
N GLN A 3 1.82 41.70 59.20
CA GLN A 3 2.39 41.02 58.04
C GLN A 3 1.24 40.45 57.19
N VAL A 4 1.24 40.80 55.89
CA VAL A 4 0.33 40.28 54.87
C VAL A 4 1.04 39.13 54.16
N PHE A 5 0.49 37.92 54.31
CA PHE A 5 0.97 36.74 53.53
C PHE A 5 0.31 36.74 52.15
N ALA A 6 1.08 36.87 51.11
CA ALA A 6 0.65 36.69 49.72
C ALA A 6 0.66 35.22 49.38
N ALA A 7 -0.52 34.65 49.04
CA ALA A 7 -0.68 33.29 48.59
C ALA A 7 -0.42 33.21 47.07
N SER A 8 0.69 32.59 46.65
CA SER A 8 0.98 32.28 45.24
C SER A 8 0.18 31.08 44.75
N ARG A 9 -0.74 31.33 43.82
CA ARG A 9 -1.52 30.29 43.14
C ARG A 9 -0.67 29.74 41.99
N TRP A 10 -0.23 28.49 42.11
CA TRP A 10 0.41 27.74 41.00
C TRP A 10 -0.69 27.20 40.08
N LEU A 11 -0.72 27.68 38.83
CA LEU A 11 -1.54 27.11 37.76
C LEU A 11 -0.79 25.89 37.20
N ALA A 12 -1.31 24.72 37.46
CA ALA A 12 -0.83 23.48 36.82
C ALA A 12 -1.37 23.45 35.36
N VAL A 13 -0.47 23.61 34.41
CA VAL A 13 -0.76 23.39 32.98
C VAL A 13 -0.72 21.89 32.76
N ALA A 14 -1.88 21.26 32.54
CA ALA A 14 -1.98 19.87 32.11
C ALA A 14 -1.57 19.79 30.63
N ALA A 15 -0.41 19.21 30.37
CA ALA A 15 0.01 18.88 29.01
C ALA A 15 -0.83 17.68 28.50
N VAL A 16 -1.70 17.94 27.54
CA VAL A 16 -2.42 16.87 26.81
C VAL A 16 -1.41 16.23 25.86
N ALA A 17 -0.89 15.04 26.22
CA ALA A 17 -0.08 14.23 25.34
C ALA A 17 -1.00 13.64 24.25
N SER A 18 -0.93 14.21 23.06
CA SER A 18 -1.56 13.62 21.87
C SER A 18 -0.83 12.32 21.52
N TRP A 19 -1.50 11.20 21.70
CA TRP A 19 -1.00 9.89 21.28
C TRP A 19 -1.05 9.83 19.74
N LEU A 20 0.05 10.19 19.11
CA LEU A 20 0.24 9.95 17.67
C LEU A 20 0.52 8.45 17.53
N ASN A 21 -0.40 7.71 16.92
CA ASN A 21 -0.12 6.34 16.52
C ASN A 21 1.07 6.33 15.56
N PRO A 22 2.05 5.43 15.75
CA PRO A 22 3.21 5.38 14.88
C PRO A 22 2.78 5.04 13.46
N VAL A 23 3.10 5.93 12.51
CA VAL A 23 2.99 5.63 11.08
C VAL A 23 3.97 4.51 10.78
N GLN A 24 3.48 3.34 10.39
CA GLN A 24 4.33 2.26 9.94
C GLN A 24 4.77 2.58 8.51
N ALA A 25 5.97 3.12 8.36
CA ALA A 25 6.54 3.47 7.06
C ALA A 25 7.65 2.48 6.69
N ALA A 26 7.52 1.86 5.51
CA ALA A 26 8.58 1.08 4.88
C ALA A 26 9.13 1.84 3.68
N GLU A 27 10.46 1.83 3.49
CA GLU A 27 11.12 2.52 2.38
C GLU A 27 11.94 1.53 1.56
N THR A 28 11.87 1.68 0.24
CA THR A 28 12.68 0.93 -0.74
C THR A 28 13.44 1.91 -1.62
N LYS A 29 14.75 1.67 -1.82
CA LYS A 29 15.62 2.52 -2.64
C LYS A 29 16.38 1.71 -3.69
N TRP A 30 16.56 2.29 -4.87
CA TRP A 30 17.44 1.75 -5.92
C TRP A 30 17.98 2.86 -6.80
N THR A 31 18.95 2.51 -7.63
CA THR A 31 19.49 3.40 -8.67
C THR A 31 19.47 2.65 -10.00
N ASP A 32 19.11 3.36 -11.07
CA ASP A 32 19.11 2.86 -12.43
C ASP A 32 19.55 3.93 -13.44
N ALA A 33 19.36 3.71 -14.74
CA ALA A 33 19.74 4.66 -15.79
C ALA A 33 19.01 6.02 -15.72
N ALA A 34 17.87 6.10 -15.01
CA ALA A 34 17.13 7.36 -14.81
C ALA A 34 17.62 8.15 -13.59
N GLY A 35 18.29 7.49 -12.64
CA GLY A 35 18.80 8.13 -11.42
C GLY A 35 18.49 7.36 -10.14
N ALA A 36 18.47 8.08 -9.02
CA ALA A 36 18.18 7.54 -7.70
C ALA A 36 16.67 7.60 -7.41
N HIS A 37 16.10 6.45 -7.08
CA HIS A 37 14.69 6.29 -6.75
C HIS A 37 14.53 5.98 -5.27
N ALA A 38 13.42 6.45 -4.69
CA ALA A 38 12.94 6.00 -3.40
C ALA A 38 11.42 5.85 -3.44
N VAL A 39 10.90 4.81 -2.77
CA VAL A 39 9.46 4.58 -2.60
C VAL A 39 9.18 4.38 -1.13
N THR A 40 8.24 5.15 -0.61
CA THR A 40 7.77 5.05 0.77
C THR A 40 6.34 4.52 0.80
N PHE A 41 6.11 3.50 1.60
CA PHE A 41 4.80 2.99 1.95
C PHE A 41 4.43 3.51 3.33
N ALA A 42 3.26 4.09 3.47
CA ALA A 42 2.74 4.54 4.76
C ALA A 42 1.28 4.08 4.90
N THR A 43 1.01 3.32 5.96
CA THR A 43 -0.35 2.99 6.38
C THR A 43 -0.65 3.76 7.66
N THR A 44 -1.79 4.43 7.71
CA THR A 44 -2.26 5.19 8.87
C THR A 44 -3.69 4.80 9.21
N GLU A 45 -3.99 4.73 10.50
CA GLU A 45 -5.33 4.55 11.02
C GLU A 45 -5.82 5.86 11.62
N GLN A 46 -7.02 6.29 11.27
CA GLN A 46 -7.65 7.48 11.80
C GLN A 46 -9.11 7.17 12.16
N GLY A 47 -9.38 7.00 13.44
CA GLY A 47 -10.66 6.48 13.91
C GLY A 47 -10.90 5.08 13.34
N ASP A 48 -12.02 4.93 12.63
CA ASP A 48 -12.39 3.68 11.97
C ASP A 48 -11.89 3.57 10.52
N ASP A 49 -11.09 4.50 10.05
CA ASP A 49 -10.59 4.50 8.68
C ASP A 49 -9.12 4.05 8.61
N VAL A 50 -8.78 3.33 7.55
CA VAL A 50 -7.40 2.92 7.23
C VAL A 50 -7.01 3.51 5.89
N HIS A 51 -5.87 4.17 5.84
CA HIS A 51 -5.37 4.84 4.65
C HIS A 51 -4.00 4.29 4.24
N LEU A 52 -3.84 3.95 2.96
CA LEU A 52 -2.57 3.62 2.35
C LEU A 52 -2.09 4.78 1.48
N ARG A 53 -0.85 5.18 1.66
CA ARG A 53 -0.16 6.11 0.79
C ARG A 53 1.17 5.51 0.34
N VAL A 54 1.36 5.39 -0.98
CA VAL A 54 2.62 5.00 -1.59
C VAL A 54 3.13 6.17 -2.42
N VAL A 55 4.36 6.61 -2.15
CA VAL A 55 4.96 7.77 -2.83
C VAL A 55 6.30 7.37 -3.40
N GLY A 56 6.48 7.61 -4.70
CA GLY A 56 7.74 7.47 -5.39
C GLY A 56 8.41 8.82 -5.64
N THR A 57 9.72 8.85 -5.52
CA THR A 57 10.57 9.99 -5.87
C THR A 57 11.65 9.57 -6.85
N LEU A 58 12.06 10.50 -7.71
CA LEU A 58 13.21 10.39 -8.60
C LEU A 58 14.17 11.55 -8.31
N ASN A 59 15.43 11.23 -7.98
CA ASN A 59 16.46 12.21 -7.59
C ASN A 59 15.99 13.15 -6.49
N GLY A 60 15.23 12.62 -5.51
CA GLY A 60 14.68 13.36 -4.38
C GLY A 60 13.46 14.23 -4.68
N GLN A 61 12.96 14.26 -5.93
CA GLN A 61 11.76 15.01 -6.30
C GLN A 61 10.56 14.07 -6.40
N PRO A 62 9.34 14.49 -6.00
CA PRO A 62 8.13 13.71 -6.17
C PRO A 62 7.91 13.34 -7.65
N ASP A 63 7.65 12.06 -7.92
CA ASP A 63 7.44 11.52 -9.26
C ASP A 63 6.02 10.97 -9.44
N TRP A 64 5.57 10.11 -8.52
CA TRP A 64 4.23 9.55 -8.55
C TRP A 64 3.70 9.25 -7.14
N SER A 65 2.40 9.01 -7.03
CA SER A 65 1.81 8.52 -5.79
C SER A 65 0.59 7.64 -6.05
N VAL A 66 0.34 6.69 -5.16
CA VAL A 66 -0.90 5.91 -5.07
C VAL A 66 -1.51 6.14 -3.69
N ARG A 67 -2.83 6.28 -3.63
CA ARG A 67 -3.61 6.38 -2.39
C ARG A 67 -4.81 5.47 -2.50
N ASP A 68 -5.16 4.87 -1.39
CA ASP A 68 -6.38 4.10 -1.23
C ASP A 68 -6.79 4.10 0.24
N ASP A 69 -8.06 3.84 0.51
CA ASP A 69 -8.60 3.87 1.86
C ASP A 69 -9.72 2.85 2.01
N VAL A 70 -9.90 2.37 3.25
CA VAL A 70 -11.06 1.62 3.71
C VAL A 70 -11.74 2.47 4.75
N THR A 71 -12.93 2.97 4.42
CA THR A 71 -13.76 3.83 5.26
C THR A 71 -15.11 3.18 5.53
N GLU A 72 -15.79 3.61 6.59
CA GLU A 72 -17.14 3.15 6.95
C GLU A 72 -17.27 1.61 7.07
N CYS A 73 -16.16 0.93 7.43
CA CYS A 73 -16.11 -0.51 7.60
C CYS A 73 -16.38 -0.86 9.08
N GLY A 74 -17.52 -1.49 9.36
CA GLY A 74 -17.87 -1.99 10.69
C GLY A 74 -17.25 -3.35 11.04
N GLU A 75 -16.46 -3.93 10.14
CA GLU A 75 -15.86 -5.25 10.22
C GLU A 75 -14.33 -5.17 10.15
N ASP A 76 -13.64 -6.28 9.86
CA ASP A 76 -12.18 -6.30 9.72
C ASP A 76 -11.74 -5.54 8.46
N LYS A 77 -10.97 -4.48 8.66
CA LYS A 77 -10.39 -3.69 7.58
C LYS A 77 -9.14 -4.35 7.04
N VAL A 78 -9.08 -4.51 5.73
CA VAL A 78 -7.93 -5.03 5.02
C VAL A 78 -7.39 -3.97 4.09
N LEU A 79 -6.14 -3.53 4.31
CA LEU A 79 -5.41 -2.64 3.42
C LEU A 79 -3.91 -2.97 3.54
N ASP A 80 -3.56 -4.14 3.01
CA ASP A 80 -2.27 -4.78 3.25
C ASP A 80 -1.42 -4.85 2.00
N VAL A 81 -0.24 -4.26 2.04
CA VAL A 81 0.77 -4.43 0.99
C VAL A 81 1.25 -5.89 0.99
N VAL A 82 1.31 -6.51 -0.18
CA VAL A 82 1.84 -7.86 -0.37
C VAL A 82 3.37 -7.78 -0.51
N PRO A 83 4.17 -8.12 0.51
CA PRO A 83 5.63 -7.88 0.48
C PRO A 83 6.33 -8.57 -0.68
N ALA A 84 5.92 -9.79 -1.04
CA ALA A 84 6.48 -10.57 -2.15
C ALA A 84 6.22 -9.96 -3.55
N SER A 85 5.37 -8.93 -3.66
CA SER A 85 5.08 -8.23 -4.90
C SER A 85 5.97 -7.02 -5.15
N VAL A 86 6.80 -6.63 -4.16
CA VAL A 86 7.69 -5.47 -4.29
C VAL A 86 8.94 -5.87 -5.05
N GLU A 87 9.04 -5.45 -6.31
CA GLU A 87 10.09 -5.83 -7.24
C GLU A 87 10.53 -4.65 -8.11
N MET A 88 11.78 -4.69 -8.60
CA MET A 88 12.35 -3.67 -9.49
C MET A 88 13.08 -4.32 -10.69
N PRO A 89 12.38 -5.06 -11.58
CA PRO A 89 13.00 -5.64 -12.77
C PRO A 89 13.24 -4.59 -13.88
N ASP A 90 14.20 -4.83 -14.75
CA ASP A 90 14.33 -4.13 -16.05
C ASP A 90 13.62 -4.96 -17.14
N LEU A 91 12.30 -4.74 -17.28
CA LEU A 91 11.45 -5.52 -18.18
C LEU A 91 11.65 -5.16 -19.67
N LEU A 92 12.24 -4.01 -19.94
CA LEU A 92 12.47 -3.50 -21.29
C LEU A 92 13.93 -3.66 -21.74
N GLY A 93 14.84 -4.08 -20.84
CA GLY A 93 16.26 -4.27 -21.13
C GLY A 93 17.00 -2.98 -21.49
N ASN A 94 16.52 -1.83 -20.99
CA ASN A 94 17.05 -0.52 -21.34
C ASN A 94 17.81 0.17 -20.19
N GLY A 95 18.11 -0.57 -19.12
CA GLY A 95 18.79 -0.08 -17.93
C GLY A 95 17.90 0.72 -16.97
N ARG A 96 16.60 0.85 -17.24
CA ARG A 96 15.61 1.46 -16.34
C ARG A 96 14.76 0.36 -15.73
N ARG A 97 14.56 0.44 -14.43
CA ARG A 97 13.78 -0.55 -13.69
C ARG A 97 12.35 -0.07 -13.49
N GLN A 98 11.39 -0.94 -13.74
CA GLN A 98 10.01 -0.72 -13.36
C GLN A 98 9.83 -1.07 -11.88
N PHE A 99 9.05 -0.28 -11.16
CA PHE A 99 8.70 -0.58 -9.77
C PHE A 99 7.34 -1.27 -9.70
N LEU A 100 7.29 -2.44 -9.07
CA LEU A 100 6.05 -3.20 -8.89
C LEU A 100 5.71 -3.34 -7.42
N PHE A 101 4.41 -3.30 -7.13
CA PHE A 101 3.85 -3.63 -5.81
C PHE A 101 2.36 -3.95 -5.93
N ALA A 102 1.86 -4.73 -5.01
CA ALA A 102 0.44 -5.01 -4.88
C ALA A 102 -0.03 -4.82 -3.44
N TYR A 103 -1.32 -4.58 -3.29
CA TYR A 103 -1.99 -4.61 -2.00
C TYR A 103 -3.37 -5.22 -2.13
N LYS A 104 -3.86 -5.74 -0.99
CA LYS A 104 -5.20 -6.25 -0.80
C LYS A 104 -6.03 -5.20 -0.08
N ILE A 105 -7.29 -5.05 -0.47
CA ILE A 105 -8.21 -4.08 0.10
C ILE A 105 -9.60 -4.68 0.24
N GLY A 106 -10.20 -4.55 1.43
CA GLY A 106 -11.51 -5.08 1.74
C GLY A 106 -12.07 -4.61 3.08
N CYS A 107 -13.35 -4.84 3.27
CA CYS A 107 -14.05 -4.79 4.54
C CYS A 107 -14.64 -6.18 4.76
N ARG A 108 -14.10 -6.95 5.68
CA ARG A 108 -14.31 -8.40 5.77
C ARG A 108 -15.06 -8.78 7.04
N GLY A 109 -16.32 -9.16 6.90
CA GLY A 109 -17.12 -9.75 7.99
C GLY A 109 -17.13 -11.28 8.00
N ASP A 110 -16.56 -11.90 6.94
CA ASP A 110 -16.53 -13.35 6.77
C ASP A 110 -15.30 -13.81 5.95
N VAL A 111 -15.34 -15.05 5.45
CA VAL A 111 -14.30 -15.63 4.60
C VAL A 111 -14.54 -15.25 3.12
N SER A 112 -14.61 -13.96 2.83
CA SER A 112 -14.78 -13.43 1.47
C SER A 112 -13.44 -13.08 0.82
N PRO A 113 -13.33 -13.11 -0.54
CA PRO A 113 -12.16 -12.61 -1.25
C PRO A 113 -12.03 -11.09 -1.13
N ASP A 114 -10.83 -10.61 -0.81
CA ASP A 114 -10.51 -9.19 -0.88
C ASP A 114 -10.20 -8.77 -2.33
N ALA A 115 -10.40 -7.51 -2.64
CA ALA A 115 -9.92 -6.95 -3.89
C ALA A 115 -8.39 -6.86 -3.87
N VAL A 116 -7.76 -7.14 -5.02
CA VAL A 116 -6.31 -7.06 -5.23
C VAL A 116 -6.01 -6.02 -6.29
N LYS A 117 -5.12 -5.08 -5.97
CA LYS A 117 -4.62 -4.07 -6.91
C LYS A 117 -3.11 -4.26 -7.06
N TYR A 118 -2.67 -4.62 -8.28
CA TYR A 118 -1.26 -4.80 -8.63
C TYR A 118 -0.84 -3.69 -9.57
N PHE A 119 0.18 -2.94 -9.17
CA PHE A 119 0.72 -1.79 -9.88
C PHE A 119 2.09 -2.11 -10.46
N LEU A 120 2.34 -1.58 -11.66
CA LEU A 120 3.65 -1.38 -12.24
C LEU A 120 3.79 0.11 -12.54
N ILE A 121 4.89 0.70 -12.09
CA ILE A 121 5.24 2.09 -12.36
C ILE A 121 6.43 2.11 -13.32
N ASP A 122 6.29 2.81 -14.42
CA ASP A 122 7.35 3.07 -15.38
C ASP A 122 7.36 4.56 -15.74
N GLN A 123 8.44 5.27 -15.43
CA GLN A 123 8.60 6.70 -15.67
C GLN A 123 7.42 7.55 -15.14
N GLY A 124 7.02 7.32 -13.90
CA GLY A 124 5.89 8.00 -13.24
C GLY A 124 4.50 7.54 -13.70
N LYS A 125 4.41 6.77 -14.78
CA LYS A 125 3.14 6.26 -15.32
C LYS A 125 2.73 4.97 -14.61
N LYS A 126 1.42 4.83 -14.35
CA LYS A 126 0.81 3.71 -13.61
C LYS A 126 0.12 2.73 -14.55
N TYR A 127 0.56 1.49 -14.51
CA TYR A 127 -0.04 0.34 -15.16
C TYR A 127 -0.68 -0.52 -14.09
N VAL A 128 -1.95 -0.89 -14.23
CA VAL A 128 -2.70 -1.51 -13.13
C VAL A 128 -3.44 -2.74 -13.58
N LEU A 129 -3.26 -3.83 -12.83
CA LEU A 129 -4.03 -5.07 -12.92
C LEU A 129 -4.89 -5.18 -11.66
N ARG A 130 -6.21 -5.32 -11.80
CA ARG A 130 -7.18 -5.42 -10.70
C ARG A 130 -7.94 -6.71 -10.78
N GLY A 131 -8.20 -7.30 -9.62
CA GLY A 131 -9.03 -8.48 -9.49
C GLY A 131 -9.34 -8.75 -8.03
N GLU A 132 -9.60 -9.99 -7.71
CA GLU A 132 -9.90 -10.45 -6.37
C GLU A 132 -8.96 -11.58 -5.96
N GLU A 133 -8.92 -11.88 -4.68
CA GLU A 133 -8.22 -13.06 -4.17
C GLU A 133 -8.77 -14.35 -4.73
N VAL A 134 -7.91 -15.36 -4.75
CA VAL A 134 -8.26 -16.76 -4.88
C VAL A 134 -8.19 -17.39 -3.51
N LEU A 135 -9.31 -17.78 -2.96
CA LEU A 135 -9.36 -18.48 -1.67
C LEU A 135 -9.18 -19.97 -1.87
N THR A 136 -8.19 -20.53 -1.19
CA THR A 136 -7.92 -21.96 -1.19
C THR A 136 -7.94 -22.54 0.23
N HIS A 137 -8.31 -23.80 0.35
CA HIS A 137 -8.13 -24.58 1.57
C HIS A 137 -7.34 -25.84 1.22
N ARG A 138 -6.19 -26.02 1.82
CA ARG A 138 -5.23 -27.11 1.50
C ARG A 138 -4.98 -27.22 0.00
N GLY A 139 -4.74 -26.07 -0.65
CA GLY A 139 -4.48 -25.98 -2.08
C GLY A 139 -5.69 -26.18 -3.00
N LYS A 140 -6.89 -26.38 -2.48
CA LYS A 140 -8.13 -26.48 -3.29
C LYS A 140 -8.89 -25.17 -3.23
N ARG A 141 -9.14 -24.56 -4.40
CA ARG A 141 -9.95 -23.37 -4.53
C ARG A 141 -11.38 -23.62 -4.08
N PHE A 142 -11.96 -22.71 -3.31
CA PHE A 142 -13.36 -22.73 -2.90
C PHE A 142 -14.10 -21.41 -3.18
N ASP A 143 -13.39 -20.26 -3.34
CA ASP A 143 -14.02 -18.98 -3.65
C ASP A 143 -13.06 -18.04 -4.41
N GLY A 144 -13.59 -16.94 -4.97
CA GLY A 144 -12.82 -15.90 -5.65
C GLY A 144 -12.20 -16.33 -6.98
N GLY A 145 -11.21 -15.57 -7.44
CA GLY A 145 -10.35 -15.90 -8.59
C GLY A 145 -10.98 -15.64 -9.94
N ALA A 146 -11.82 -14.62 -10.06
CA ALA A 146 -12.17 -14.06 -11.36
C ALA A 146 -10.91 -13.57 -12.08
N ALA A 147 -10.92 -13.62 -13.42
CA ALA A 147 -9.78 -13.18 -14.22
C ALA A 147 -9.48 -11.69 -13.95
N PRO A 148 -8.21 -11.31 -13.67
CA PRO A 148 -7.88 -9.92 -13.39
C PRO A 148 -8.05 -9.03 -14.62
N VAL A 149 -8.45 -7.77 -14.39
CA VAL A 149 -8.74 -6.79 -15.43
C VAL A 149 -7.63 -5.75 -15.50
N PRO A 150 -6.88 -5.65 -16.62
CA PRO A 150 -5.89 -4.60 -16.85
C PRO A 150 -6.56 -3.28 -17.20
N ASN A 151 -5.95 -2.14 -16.76
CA ASN A 151 -6.34 -0.83 -17.25
C ASN A 151 -5.93 -0.64 -18.73
N ALA A 152 -6.39 0.45 -19.36
CA ALA A 152 -6.13 0.71 -20.79
C ALA A 152 -4.64 0.81 -21.11
N ASP A 153 -3.86 1.47 -20.25
CA ASP A 153 -2.41 1.62 -20.40
C ASP A 153 -1.68 0.27 -20.35
N LEU A 154 -2.09 -0.61 -19.41
CA LEU A 154 -1.49 -1.94 -19.28
C LEU A 154 -1.85 -2.83 -20.48
N LYS A 155 -3.08 -2.73 -21.01
CA LYS A 155 -3.49 -3.43 -22.24
C LYS A 155 -2.63 -3.02 -23.42
N ALA A 156 -2.25 -1.73 -23.52
CA ALA A 156 -1.41 -1.21 -24.58
C ALA A 156 0.08 -1.56 -24.45
N GLN A 157 0.50 -2.22 -23.34
CA GLN A 157 1.90 -2.56 -23.10
C GLN A 157 2.07 -4.08 -22.86
N PRO A 158 2.20 -4.88 -23.94
CA PRO A 158 2.19 -6.34 -23.84
C PRO A 158 3.29 -6.96 -22.96
N ALA A 159 4.46 -6.32 -22.87
CA ALA A 159 5.55 -6.81 -22.03
C ALA A 159 5.16 -6.77 -20.53
N PHE A 160 4.62 -5.65 -20.10
CA PHE A 160 4.16 -5.47 -18.71
C PHE A 160 2.96 -6.35 -18.40
N LEU A 161 1.99 -6.42 -19.32
CA LEU A 161 0.80 -7.25 -19.15
C LEU A 161 1.19 -8.74 -18.95
N ARG A 162 2.08 -9.29 -19.81
CA ARG A 162 2.56 -10.66 -19.67
C ARG A 162 3.24 -10.90 -18.33
N TYR A 163 4.10 -9.96 -17.91
CA TYR A 163 4.81 -10.06 -16.65
C TYR A 163 3.83 -10.09 -15.48
N MET A 164 2.96 -9.10 -15.38
CA MET A 164 2.01 -8.96 -14.27
C MET A 164 1.02 -10.14 -14.23
N THR A 165 0.52 -10.60 -15.37
CA THR A 165 -0.39 -11.76 -15.43
C THR A 165 0.30 -13.05 -14.96
N LYS A 166 1.58 -13.24 -15.32
CA LYS A 166 2.37 -14.41 -14.86
C LYS A 166 2.51 -14.43 -13.33
N HIS A 167 2.69 -13.27 -12.70
CA HIS A 167 2.91 -13.17 -11.26
C HIS A 167 1.62 -13.03 -10.44
N TRP A 168 0.47 -12.83 -11.11
CA TRP A 168 -0.82 -12.59 -10.46
C TRP A 168 -1.21 -13.67 -9.45
N HIS A 169 -1.03 -14.94 -9.81
CA HIS A 169 -1.41 -16.06 -8.93
C HIS A 169 -0.68 -16.01 -7.59
N GLY A 170 0.63 -15.77 -7.58
CA GLY A 170 1.43 -15.69 -6.35
C GLY A 170 1.06 -14.50 -5.45
N ILE A 171 0.41 -13.47 -6.02
CA ILE A 171 -0.01 -12.27 -5.32
C ILE A 171 -1.44 -12.40 -4.78
N SER A 172 -2.33 -13.05 -5.54
CA SER A 172 -3.77 -13.08 -5.28
C SER A 172 -4.22 -14.25 -4.40
N VAL A 173 -3.43 -15.31 -4.25
CA VAL A 173 -3.85 -16.47 -3.46
C VAL A 173 -3.80 -16.17 -1.96
N ARG A 174 -4.86 -16.60 -1.25
CA ARG A 174 -4.89 -16.75 0.21
C ARG A 174 -5.26 -18.18 0.55
N ASP A 175 -4.31 -18.94 1.13
CA ASP A 175 -4.51 -20.34 1.48
C ASP A 175 -4.82 -20.49 2.98
N TYR A 176 -5.89 -21.19 3.26
CA TYR A 176 -6.30 -21.59 4.59
C TYR A 176 -5.81 -23.02 4.85
N GLN A 177 -5.05 -23.20 5.94
CA GLN A 177 -4.49 -24.50 6.33
C GLN A 177 -5.44 -25.30 7.24
#